data_5acd11ac378f2ef4ceaccf0bd2247c65
#
_entry.id   5acd11ac378f2ef4ceaccf0bd2247c65
#
_cell.length_a   1.000
_cell.length_b   1.000
_cell.length_c   1.000
_cell.angle_alpha   90.00
_cell.angle_beta   90.00
_cell.angle_gamma   90.00
#
_symmetry.space_group_name_H-M   'P 1'
#
loop_
_entity.id
_entity.type
_entity.pdbx_description
1 polymer ?
#
loop_
_entity_poly.entity_id
_entity_poly.type
_entity_poly.pdbx_seq_one_letter_code
_entity_poly.pdbx_strand_id
1 'polypeptide(L)'
;MGNALQSSPAVPPSRLSIAALATPTLATLWGERRPRVAEDAPLPQELSRPELYARICVRDPYFALREVRSVGPDEVTAEVPVEQDVGGEASPINAAEVGRHLAILGSCAASRVNPQQGQHYYLARRARLERLHEGPLPRATGLLRGTARAEFKEKRTATAYTRLSSPEGQPLFSLEVDFNVLSAAAFLRLFQGARQEMRQEPRTGREPRGTPADFAALRRNPHCQPPPLRDFVHDGECLKATLGPVSAELCKGHFALHPVLPVAVVMSGLSGLAGELLRRRVGNAAVRYLVARGEVRAESLAYAGERVTFSAHRHGGEGRDHHFSCEASVGERLVGVMELTLTCLE
;
A
#
# COMPACT_ATOMS: atom_id res chain seq x y z
N MET A 1 -46.61 29.24 34.97
CA MET A 1 -46.83 28.14 33.99
C MET A 1 -45.51 27.88 33.33
N GLY A 2 -44.74 26.89 33.82
CA GLY A 2 -43.43 26.56 33.34
C GLY A 2 -43.49 25.42 32.34
N ASN A 3 -42.91 25.58 31.13
CA ASN A 3 -42.70 24.51 30.18
C ASN A 3 -41.29 23.90 30.44
N ALA A 4 -41.27 22.69 30.94
CA ALA A 4 -40.08 21.88 31.04
C ALA A 4 -39.79 21.26 29.66
N LEU A 5 -38.65 21.60 29.07
CA LEU A 5 -38.09 20.95 27.90
C LEU A 5 -37.50 19.58 28.32
N GLN A 6 -38.12 18.51 27.91
CA GLN A 6 -37.61 17.15 28.06
C GLN A 6 -36.46 16.94 27.11
N SER A 7 -35.27 16.69 27.64
CA SER A 7 -34.11 16.23 26.94
C SER A 7 -34.28 14.73 26.57
N SER A 8 -34.29 14.41 25.28
CA SER A 8 -34.23 13.03 24.78
C SER A 8 -32.85 12.43 25.08
N PRO A 9 -32.76 11.17 25.49
CA PRO A 9 -31.49 10.49 25.69
C PRO A 9 -30.84 10.15 24.33
N ALA A 10 -29.54 10.42 24.25
CA ALA A 10 -28.71 10.06 23.10
C ALA A 10 -28.64 8.53 22.97
N VAL A 11 -28.95 8.03 21.77
CA VAL A 11 -28.83 6.63 21.40
C VAL A 11 -27.31 6.32 21.23
N PRO A 12 -26.76 5.32 21.93
CA PRO A 12 -25.38 4.93 21.73
C PRO A 12 -25.19 4.28 20.36
N PRO A 13 -24.03 4.46 19.70
CA PRO A 13 -23.77 3.82 18.41
C PRO A 13 -23.75 2.29 18.58
N SER A 14 -24.56 1.64 17.77
CA SER A 14 -24.66 0.17 17.71
C SER A 14 -23.30 -0.43 17.38
N ARG A 15 -22.78 -1.25 18.31
CA ARG A 15 -21.64 -2.14 18.06
C ARG A 15 -22.04 -3.14 16.97
N LEU A 16 -21.53 -2.97 15.77
CA LEU A 16 -21.54 -4.00 14.75
C LEU A 16 -20.67 -5.16 15.25
N SER A 17 -21.32 -6.20 15.71
CA SER A 17 -20.70 -7.48 16.04
C SER A 17 -20.25 -8.10 14.72
N ILE A 18 -18.93 -8.06 14.45
CA ILE A 18 -18.32 -8.77 13.32
C ILE A 18 -18.31 -10.24 13.71
N ALA A 19 -19.32 -10.97 13.27
CA ALA A 19 -19.28 -12.43 13.26
C ALA A 19 -18.07 -12.85 12.42
N ALA A 20 -17.14 -13.57 13.05
CA ALA A 20 -15.99 -14.16 12.39
C ALA A 20 -16.47 -15.21 11.38
N LEU A 21 -16.74 -14.79 10.16
CA LEU A 21 -16.81 -15.70 9.01
C LEU A 21 -15.38 -16.20 8.82
N ALA A 22 -15.15 -17.47 9.05
CA ALA A 22 -13.90 -18.16 8.75
C ALA A 22 -13.61 -17.97 7.25
N THR A 23 -12.79 -16.98 6.92
CA THR A 23 -12.29 -16.77 5.57
C THR A 23 -11.28 -17.90 5.32
N PRO A 24 -11.38 -18.64 4.19
CA PRO A 24 -10.36 -19.63 3.86
C PRO A 24 -9.00 -18.95 3.85
N THR A 25 -8.04 -19.50 4.55
CA THR A 25 -6.67 -18.99 4.58
C THR A 25 -6.11 -18.99 3.16
N LEU A 26 -5.35 -17.93 2.78
CA LEU A 26 -4.68 -17.81 1.48
C LEU A 26 -3.87 -19.06 1.11
N ALA A 27 -3.40 -19.85 2.10
CA ALA A 27 -2.78 -21.15 1.91
C ALA A 27 -3.67 -22.14 1.14
N THR A 28 -5.00 -22.05 1.28
CA THR A 28 -5.96 -22.93 0.58
C THR A 28 -6.16 -22.53 -0.89
N LEU A 29 -5.98 -21.25 -1.23
CA LEU A 29 -6.09 -20.74 -2.62
C LEU A 29 -4.85 -21.06 -3.46
N TRP A 30 -3.70 -21.21 -2.82
CA TRP A 30 -2.47 -21.71 -3.44
C TRP A 30 -2.38 -23.24 -3.40
N GLY A 31 -3.50 -23.94 -3.05
CA GLY A 31 -3.58 -25.37 -2.84
C GLY A 31 -2.48 -26.09 -3.59
N GLU A 32 -1.86 -27.10 -2.97
CA GLU A 32 -0.73 -27.94 -3.40
C GLU A 32 -0.83 -28.49 -4.84
N ARG A 33 -1.04 -27.62 -5.82
CA ARG A 33 -0.67 -27.97 -7.17
C ARG A 33 0.85 -27.89 -7.23
N ARG A 34 1.50 -29.00 -6.92
CA ARG A 34 2.87 -29.22 -7.39
C ARG A 34 2.92 -28.71 -8.81
N PRO A 35 3.92 -27.90 -9.19
CA PRO A 35 4.08 -27.52 -10.58
C PRO A 35 4.03 -28.81 -11.39
N ARG A 36 2.99 -29.00 -12.20
CA ARG A 36 3.06 -29.96 -13.28
C ARG A 36 4.19 -29.44 -14.13
N VAL A 37 5.34 -30.10 -14.07
CA VAL A 37 6.35 -30.00 -15.10
C VAL A 37 5.69 -30.65 -16.32
N ALA A 38 4.86 -29.90 -17.02
CA ALA A 38 4.47 -30.23 -18.36
C ALA A 38 5.74 -30.01 -19.19
N GLU A 39 6.26 -31.05 -19.78
CA GLU A 39 7.43 -31.01 -20.69
C GLU A 39 7.23 -30.00 -21.85
N ASP A 40 6.01 -29.50 -22.08
CA ASP A 40 5.61 -28.51 -23.08
C ASP A 40 5.22 -27.13 -22.50
N ALA A 41 5.61 -26.80 -21.28
CA ALA A 41 5.33 -25.44 -20.76
C ALA A 41 6.15 -24.41 -21.55
N PRO A 42 5.54 -23.35 -22.13
CA PRO A 42 6.28 -22.34 -22.86
C PRO A 42 7.35 -21.74 -21.95
N LEU A 43 8.56 -21.54 -22.50
CA LEU A 43 9.67 -20.91 -21.78
C LEU A 43 9.22 -19.54 -21.23
N PRO A 44 9.65 -19.16 -20.02
CA PRO A 44 9.37 -17.85 -19.45
C PRO A 44 9.77 -16.75 -20.41
N GLN A 45 8.81 -15.91 -20.81
CA GLN A 45 9.05 -14.80 -21.72
C GLN A 45 9.26 -13.51 -20.93
N GLU A 46 10.37 -12.83 -21.15
CA GLU A 46 10.60 -11.51 -20.58
C GLU A 46 9.59 -10.50 -21.14
N LEU A 47 9.00 -9.71 -20.25
CA LEU A 47 8.04 -8.67 -20.61
C LEU A 47 8.76 -7.33 -20.76
N SER A 48 8.52 -6.68 -21.89
CA SER A 48 9.12 -5.38 -22.21
C SER A 48 8.68 -4.32 -21.19
N ARG A 49 9.63 -3.65 -20.52
CA ARG A 49 9.35 -2.53 -19.62
C ARG A 49 8.52 -1.41 -20.25
N PRO A 50 8.85 -0.92 -21.47
CA PRO A 50 8.03 0.09 -22.14
C PRO A 50 6.57 -0.34 -22.36
N GLU A 51 6.33 -1.61 -22.69
CA GLU A 51 4.97 -2.14 -22.82
C GLU A 51 4.23 -2.21 -21.50
N LEU A 52 4.90 -2.68 -20.42
CA LEU A 52 4.32 -2.70 -19.08
C LEU A 52 3.95 -1.28 -18.63
N TYR A 53 4.85 -0.31 -18.80
CA TYR A 53 4.59 1.09 -18.44
C TYR A 53 3.42 1.68 -19.21
N ALA A 54 3.32 1.37 -20.50
CA ALA A 54 2.20 1.80 -21.33
C ALA A 54 0.87 1.17 -20.88
N ARG A 55 0.89 -0.11 -20.46
CA ARG A 55 -0.32 -0.84 -20.06
C ARG A 55 -0.84 -0.47 -18.68
N ILE A 56 0.05 -0.31 -17.69
CA ILE A 56 -0.34 -0.12 -16.28
C ILE A 56 -0.16 1.32 -15.77
N CYS A 57 0.38 2.23 -16.59
CA CYS A 57 0.62 3.64 -16.26
C CYS A 57 1.57 3.88 -15.08
N VAL A 58 2.36 2.89 -14.69
CA VAL A 58 3.38 2.96 -13.64
C VAL A 58 4.76 2.79 -14.26
N ARG A 59 5.72 3.63 -13.86
CA ARG A 59 7.09 3.67 -14.40
C ARG A 59 8.12 3.95 -13.31
N ASP A 60 9.39 3.95 -13.69
CA ASP A 60 10.48 4.39 -12.79
C ASP A 60 10.23 5.82 -12.26
N PRO A 61 10.62 6.11 -11.02
CA PRO A 61 11.29 5.23 -10.05
C PRO A 61 10.32 4.40 -9.17
N TYR A 62 9.01 4.56 -9.33
CA TYR A 62 8.02 3.80 -8.54
C TYR A 62 7.99 2.32 -8.93
N PHE A 63 8.15 2.01 -10.23
CA PHE A 63 8.29 0.66 -10.76
C PHE A 63 9.76 0.19 -10.62
N ALA A 64 10.07 -0.50 -9.53
CA ALA A 64 11.44 -0.97 -9.28
C ALA A 64 11.68 -2.46 -9.60
N LEU A 65 10.63 -3.18 -10.03
CA LEU A 65 10.76 -4.61 -10.38
C LEU A 65 11.75 -4.82 -11.51
N ARG A 66 12.50 -5.94 -11.44
CA ARG A 66 13.46 -6.36 -12.46
C ARG A 66 13.02 -7.67 -13.08
N GLU A 67 13.49 -7.95 -14.28
CA GLU A 67 13.26 -9.23 -14.98
C GLU A 67 11.81 -9.75 -14.88
N VAL A 68 10.86 -8.89 -15.21
CA VAL A 68 9.44 -9.29 -15.20
C VAL A 68 9.22 -10.28 -16.35
N ARG A 69 8.81 -11.50 -16.01
CA ARG A 69 8.62 -12.59 -16.97
C ARG A 69 7.23 -13.17 -16.88
N SER A 70 6.67 -13.52 -18.02
CA SER A 70 5.47 -14.35 -18.10
C SER A 70 5.86 -15.81 -17.98
N VAL A 71 5.22 -16.52 -17.07
CA VAL A 71 5.38 -17.98 -16.89
C VAL A 71 4.09 -18.74 -17.21
N GLY A 72 3.05 -18.01 -17.61
CA GLY A 72 1.75 -18.55 -18.01
C GLY A 72 0.86 -17.43 -18.55
N PRO A 73 -0.36 -17.74 -18.98
CA PRO A 73 -1.30 -16.74 -19.50
C PRO A 73 -1.69 -15.70 -18.47
N ASP A 74 -1.82 -16.08 -17.20
CA ASP A 74 -2.28 -15.31 -16.05
C ASP A 74 -1.21 -15.11 -14.98
N GLU A 75 -0.01 -15.69 -15.16
CA GLU A 75 1.04 -15.69 -14.17
C GLU A 75 2.28 -14.91 -14.63
N VAL A 76 2.83 -14.10 -13.74
CA VAL A 76 4.08 -13.37 -13.92
C VAL A 76 5.00 -13.56 -12.73
N THR A 77 6.29 -13.49 -13.00
CA THR A 77 7.35 -13.47 -11.98
C THR A 77 8.23 -12.25 -12.15
N ALA A 78 8.89 -11.81 -11.09
CA ALA A 78 9.86 -10.74 -11.14
C ALA A 78 10.91 -10.87 -10.04
N GLU A 79 12.05 -10.22 -10.25
CA GLU A 79 13.01 -9.92 -9.20
C GLU A 79 12.59 -8.64 -8.47
N VAL A 80 12.61 -8.70 -7.14
CA VAL A 80 12.15 -7.63 -6.25
C VAL A 80 13.34 -7.08 -5.47
N PRO A 81 13.77 -5.83 -5.74
CA PRO A 81 14.85 -5.20 -4.98
C PRO A 81 14.39 -4.83 -3.57
N VAL A 82 15.33 -4.72 -2.64
CA VAL A 82 15.12 -4.17 -1.30
C VAL A 82 15.74 -2.78 -1.28
N GLU A 83 14.90 -1.76 -1.37
CA GLU A 83 15.34 -0.37 -1.52
C GLU A 83 15.29 0.40 -0.21
N GLN A 84 14.29 0.14 0.65
CA GLN A 84 14.08 0.87 1.89
C GLN A 84 14.87 0.26 3.06
N ASP A 85 15.15 1.10 4.04
CA ASP A 85 15.55 0.63 5.37
C ASP A 85 14.32 0.02 6.06
N VAL A 86 14.52 -1.11 6.72
CA VAL A 86 13.45 -1.79 7.46
C VAL A 86 13.11 -1.08 8.79
N GLY A 87 13.95 -0.15 9.24
CA GLY A 87 13.73 0.59 10.48
C GLY A 87 13.58 -0.33 11.69
N GLY A 88 12.43 -0.23 12.36
CA GLY A 88 12.11 -1.10 13.50
C GLY A 88 11.56 -2.48 13.12
N GLU A 89 11.27 -2.74 11.84
CA GLU A 89 10.80 -4.06 11.41
C GLU A 89 11.92 -5.09 11.42
N ALA A 90 11.65 -6.26 11.95
CA ALA A 90 12.58 -7.40 11.99
C ALA A 90 12.34 -8.35 10.80
N SER A 91 12.30 -7.79 9.60
CA SER A 91 11.89 -8.44 8.36
C SER A 91 12.97 -8.29 7.28
N PRO A 92 13.05 -9.19 6.29
CA PRO A 92 13.99 -9.07 5.17
C PRO A 92 13.78 -7.80 4.32
N ILE A 93 12.57 -7.28 4.29
CA ILE A 93 12.14 -6.11 3.54
C ILE A 93 11.00 -5.44 4.32
N ASN A 94 10.88 -4.12 4.24
CA ASN A 94 9.78 -3.38 4.86
C ASN A 94 8.42 -3.81 4.30
N ALA A 95 7.44 -4.05 5.16
CA ALA A 95 6.11 -4.56 4.75
C ALA A 95 5.37 -3.63 3.78
N ALA A 96 5.51 -2.31 3.93
CA ALA A 96 4.92 -1.34 3.00
C ALA A 96 5.62 -1.38 1.62
N GLU A 97 6.92 -1.62 1.59
CA GLU A 97 7.68 -1.84 0.36
C GLU A 97 7.25 -3.13 -0.34
N VAL A 98 7.01 -4.21 0.42
CA VAL A 98 6.38 -5.45 -0.11
C VAL A 98 5.05 -5.12 -0.77
N GLY A 99 4.18 -4.38 -0.09
CA GLY A 99 2.89 -3.96 -0.62
C GLY A 99 3.02 -3.22 -1.96
N ARG A 100 3.99 -2.31 -2.09
CA ARG A 100 4.29 -1.60 -3.33
C ARG A 100 4.67 -2.55 -4.46
N HIS A 101 5.69 -3.36 -4.25
CA HIS A 101 6.22 -4.25 -5.29
C HIS A 101 5.20 -5.29 -5.73
N LEU A 102 4.51 -5.92 -4.77
CA LEU A 102 3.54 -6.96 -5.07
C LEU A 102 2.27 -6.38 -5.73
N ALA A 103 1.82 -5.18 -5.36
CA ALA A 103 0.71 -4.53 -6.06
C ALA A 103 1.07 -4.17 -7.51
N ILE A 104 2.31 -3.69 -7.77
CA ILE A 104 2.80 -3.45 -9.13
C ILE A 104 2.87 -4.76 -9.91
N LEU A 105 3.42 -5.82 -9.34
CA LEU A 105 3.49 -7.14 -9.98
C LEU A 105 2.09 -7.70 -10.27
N GLY A 106 1.16 -7.52 -9.32
CA GLY A 106 -0.25 -7.88 -9.50
C GLY A 106 -0.91 -7.11 -10.65
N SER A 107 -0.61 -5.80 -10.81
CA SER A 107 -1.10 -5.03 -11.95
C SER A 107 -0.49 -5.48 -13.29
N CYS A 108 0.77 -5.93 -13.29
CA CYS A 108 1.37 -6.57 -14.46
C CYS A 108 0.62 -7.85 -14.85
N ALA A 109 0.32 -8.74 -13.88
CA ALA A 109 -0.47 -9.94 -14.13
C ALA A 109 -1.88 -9.59 -14.62
N ALA A 110 -2.57 -8.65 -13.95
CA ALA A 110 -3.91 -8.19 -14.34
C ALA A 110 -3.94 -7.59 -15.74
N SER A 111 -2.88 -6.87 -16.16
CA SER A 111 -2.80 -6.30 -17.52
C SER A 111 -2.75 -7.35 -18.62
N ARG A 112 -2.29 -8.56 -18.32
CA ARG A 112 -2.22 -9.66 -19.30
C ARG A 112 -3.57 -10.32 -19.54
N VAL A 113 -4.36 -10.45 -18.48
CA VAL A 113 -5.70 -11.07 -18.52
C VAL A 113 -6.81 -10.03 -18.71
N ASN A 114 -6.46 -8.75 -18.87
CA ASN A 114 -7.45 -7.71 -19.14
C ASN A 114 -8.11 -7.95 -20.52
N PRO A 115 -9.43 -8.15 -20.55
CA PRO A 115 -10.14 -8.35 -21.83
C PRO A 115 -10.13 -7.09 -22.72
N GLN A 116 -9.82 -5.92 -22.14
CA GLN A 116 -9.71 -4.67 -22.86
C GLN A 116 -8.24 -4.37 -23.17
N GLN A 117 -7.92 -4.17 -24.43
CA GLN A 117 -6.58 -3.79 -24.86
C GLN A 117 -6.27 -2.33 -24.53
N GLY A 118 -4.96 -2.01 -24.46
CA GLY A 118 -4.46 -0.65 -24.33
C GLY A 118 -4.16 -0.24 -22.88
N GLN A 119 -4.11 1.07 -22.66
CA GLN A 119 -3.69 1.71 -21.43
C GLN A 119 -4.80 1.72 -20.37
N HIS A 120 -4.51 1.18 -19.19
CA HIS A 120 -5.42 1.18 -18.05
C HIS A 120 -4.71 1.59 -16.77
N TYR A 121 -5.46 2.22 -15.88
CA TYR A 121 -5.03 2.57 -14.54
C TYR A 121 -5.58 1.54 -13.56
N TYR A 122 -4.69 0.87 -12.83
CA TYR A 122 -5.02 -0.15 -11.84
C TYR A 122 -4.96 0.50 -10.45
N LEU A 123 -6.10 0.97 -9.96
CA LEU A 123 -6.20 1.62 -8.67
C LEU A 123 -6.49 0.56 -7.60
N ALA A 124 -5.52 0.31 -6.73
CA ALA A 124 -5.73 -0.58 -5.60
C ALA A 124 -6.83 -0.01 -4.69
N ARG A 125 -7.92 -0.76 -4.55
CA ARG A 125 -9.07 -0.43 -3.70
C ARG A 125 -8.97 -1.09 -2.33
N ARG A 126 -8.55 -2.34 -2.31
CA ARG A 126 -8.34 -3.14 -1.10
C ARG A 126 -7.10 -3.99 -1.27
N ALA A 127 -6.37 -4.14 -0.18
CA ALA A 127 -5.24 -5.05 -0.15
C ALA A 127 -5.16 -5.76 1.21
N ARG A 128 -4.76 -7.02 1.20
CA ARG A 128 -4.50 -7.83 2.40
C ARG A 128 -3.10 -8.39 2.31
N LEU A 129 -2.25 -7.97 3.22
CA LEU A 129 -0.88 -8.44 3.38
C LEU A 129 -0.80 -9.41 4.55
N GLU A 130 -0.14 -10.54 4.34
CA GLU A 130 0.15 -11.52 5.38
C GLU A 130 1.62 -11.92 5.35
N ARG A 131 2.24 -11.96 6.51
CA ARG A 131 3.57 -12.53 6.69
C ARG A 131 3.47 -14.05 6.73
N LEU A 132 4.32 -14.75 5.98
CA LEU A 132 4.32 -16.21 5.83
C LEU A 132 5.48 -16.90 6.57
N HIS A 133 6.50 -16.15 6.99
CA HIS A 133 7.61 -16.70 7.74
C HIS A 133 7.39 -16.55 9.25
N GLU A 134 7.95 -17.48 10.01
CA GLU A 134 7.99 -17.40 11.47
C GLU A 134 9.24 -16.66 11.94
N GLY A 135 9.08 -15.88 13.02
CA GLY A 135 10.19 -15.19 13.67
C GLY A 135 10.83 -14.07 12.85
N PRO A 136 11.82 -13.39 13.44
CA PRO A 136 12.58 -12.32 12.79
C PRO A 136 13.54 -12.90 11.75
N LEU A 137 13.71 -12.17 10.64
CA LEU A 137 14.69 -12.46 9.62
C LEU A 137 15.61 -11.23 9.39
N PRO A 138 16.89 -11.42 9.02
CA PRO A 138 17.75 -10.30 8.68
C PRO A 138 17.26 -9.60 7.40
N ARG A 139 17.60 -8.33 7.26
CA ARG A 139 17.38 -7.57 6.01
C ARG A 139 18.06 -8.28 4.85
N ALA A 140 17.31 -8.49 3.77
CA ALA A 140 17.89 -9.10 2.58
C ALA A 140 18.89 -8.15 1.92
N THR A 141 20.03 -8.69 1.48
CA THR A 141 21.10 -7.95 0.79
C THR A 141 21.04 -8.08 -0.72
N GLY A 142 20.17 -9.00 -1.22
CA GLY A 142 20.00 -9.28 -2.64
C GLY A 142 18.57 -9.08 -3.12
N LEU A 143 18.31 -9.59 -4.31
CA LEU A 143 17.00 -9.59 -4.93
C LEU A 143 16.13 -10.72 -4.35
N LEU A 144 14.88 -10.40 -4.06
CA LEU A 144 13.87 -11.36 -3.69
C LEU A 144 13.09 -11.80 -4.94
N ARG A 145 12.27 -12.82 -4.83
CA ARG A 145 11.46 -13.34 -5.93
C ARG A 145 9.99 -13.06 -5.71
N GLY A 146 9.37 -12.33 -6.64
CA GLY A 146 7.93 -12.08 -6.68
C GLY A 146 7.22 -13.00 -7.68
N THR A 147 6.02 -13.48 -7.33
CA THR A 147 5.10 -14.18 -8.24
C THR A 147 3.73 -13.54 -8.13
N ALA A 148 2.97 -13.47 -9.22
CA ALA A 148 1.62 -12.95 -9.23
C ALA A 148 0.75 -13.69 -10.24
N ARG A 149 -0.51 -13.91 -9.85
CA ARG A 149 -1.62 -14.30 -10.73
C ARG A 149 -2.74 -13.31 -10.60
N ALA A 150 -3.52 -13.12 -11.65
CA ALA A 150 -4.65 -12.21 -11.61
C ALA A 150 -5.84 -12.77 -12.37
N GLU A 151 -7.02 -12.32 -11.96
CA GLU A 151 -8.28 -12.63 -12.61
C GLU A 151 -9.17 -11.37 -12.69
N PHE A 152 -9.95 -11.25 -13.75
CA PHE A 152 -11.00 -10.26 -13.84
C PHE A 152 -12.31 -10.86 -13.31
N LYS A 153 -12.88 -10.26 -12.25
CA LYS A 153 -14.21 -10.63 -11.73
C LYS A 153 -15.32 -10.00 -12.54
N GLU A 154 -15.07 -8.78 -13.04
CA GLU A 154 -16.00 -7.98 -13.84
C GLU A 154 -15.19 -7.14 -14.86
N LYS A 155 -15.90 -6.42 -15.75
CA LYS A 155 -15.25 -5.60 -16.79
C LYS A 155 -14.26 -4.54 -16.27
N ARG A 156 -14.38 -4.14 -15.00
CA ARG A 156 -13.61 -3.03 -14.40
C ARG A 156 -13.00 -3.37 -13.05
N THR A 157 -13.04 -4.61 -12.65
CA THR A 157 -12.47 -5.08 -11.37
C THR A 157 -11.58 -6.29 -11.61
N ALA A 158 -10.39 -6.26 -11.07
CA ALA A 158 -9.46 -7.37 -11.11
C ALA A 158 -8.97 -7.66 -9.70
N THR A 159 -8.72 -8.94 -9.40
CA THR A 159 -8.03 -9.35 -8.18
C THR A 159 -6.71 -9.99 -8.58
N ALA A 160 -5.64 -9.61 -7.88
CA ALA A 160 -4.35 -10.26 -8.02
C ALA A 160 -3.95 -10.91 -6.70
N TYR A 161 -3.42 -12.12 -6.83
CA TYR A 161 -2.82 -12.91 -5.74
C TYR A 161 -1.32 -12.96 -5.97
N THR A 162 -0.57 -12.49 -4.98
CA THR A 162 0.88 -12.31 -5.14
C THR A 162 1.63 -12.90 -3.96
N ARG A 163 2.85 -13.33 -4.20
CA ARG A 163 3.74 -13.89 -3.17
C ARG A 163 5.16 -13.34 -3.34
N LEU A 164 5.80 -13.05 -2.22
CA LEU A 164 7.22 -12.76 -2.14
C LEU A 164 7.94 -13.92 -1.46
N SER A 165 9.06 -14.33 -2.02
CA SER A 165 9.91 -15.39 -1.48
C SER A 165 11.37 -14.96 -1.46
N SER A 166 12.17 -15.62 -0.62
CA SER A 166 13.63 -15.50 -0.69
C SER A 166 14.17 -16.08 -2.01
N PRO A 167 15.43 -15.84 -2.37
CA PRO A 167 16.06 -16.46 -3.54
C PRO A 167 15.99 -18.00 -3.51
N GLU A 168 16.07 -18.59 -2.31
CA GLU A 168 16.01 -20.04 -2.07
C GLU A 168 14.58 -20.61 -2.12
N GLY A 169 13.58 -19.73 -2.28
CA GLY A 169 12.17 -20.12 -2.39
C GLY A 169 11.40 -20.13 -1.08
N GLN A 170 11.99 -19.70 0.06
CA GLN A 170 11.25 -19.58 1.31
C GLN A 170 10.16 -18.49 1.18
N PRO A 171 8.89 -18.80 1.45
CA PRO A 171 7.81 -17.81 1.43
C PRO A 171 8.01 -16.76 2.52
N LEU A 172 7.90 -15.48 2.16
CA LEU A 172 8.07 -14.35 3.08
C LEU A 172 6.75 -13.63 3.34
N PHE A 173 6.06 -13.26 2.27
CA PHE A 173 4.79 -12.53 2.33
C PHE A 173 3.85 -12.98 1.23
N SER A 174 2.54 -12.81 1.47
CA SER A 174 1.51 -12.83 0.45
C SER A 174 0.75 -11.50 0.45
N LEU A 175 0.28 -11.09 -0.73
CA LEU A 175 -0.62 -9.95 -0.89
C LEU A 175 -1.76 -10.33 -1.84
N GLU A 176 -2.98 -10.18 -1.37
CA GLU A 176 -4.17 -10.12 -2.22
C GLU A 176 -4.53 -8.66 -2.45
N VAL A 177 -4.74 -8.26 -3.69
CA VAL A 177 -5.09 -6.88 -4.02
C VAL A 177 -6.24 -6.82 -5.02
N ASP A 178 -7.29 -6.07 -4.67
CA ASP A 178 -8.41 -5.76 -5.54
C ASP A 178 -8.16 -4.41 -6.23
N PHE A 179 -8.29 -4.39 -7.55
CA PHE A 179 -8.12 -3.19 -8.37
C PHE A 179 -9.46 -2.73 -8.98
N ASN A 180 -9.69 -1.42 -8.95
CA ASN A 180 -10.54 -0.77 -9.93
C ASN A 180 -9.69 -0.50 -11.19
N VAL A 181 -10.14 -1.02 -12.33
CA VAL A 181 -9.44 -0.90 -13.61
C VAL A 181 -10.14 0.15 -14.47
N LEU A 182 -9.48 1.27 -14.70
CA LEU A 182 -10.03 2.41 -15.43
C LEU A 182 -9.31 2.61 -16.75
N SER A 183 -10.06 2.81 -17.83
CA SER A 183 -9.47 3.30 -19.07
C SER A 183 -8.91 4.71 -18.88
N ALA A 184 -7.97 5.14 -19.73
CA ALA A 184 -7.39 6.48 -19.69
C ALA A 184 -8.47 7.59 -19.68
N ALA A 185 -9.51 7.45 -20.48
CA ALA A 185 -10.61 8.43 -20.51
C ALA A 185 -11.43 8.46 -19.19
N ALA A 186 -11.65 7.29 -18.55
CA ALA A 186 -12.36 7.23 -17.27
C ALA A 186 -11.51 7.83 -16.14
N PHE A 187 -10.22 7.53 -16.12
CA PHE A 187 -9.29 8.09 -15.15
C PHE A 187 -9.16 9.62 -15.29
N LEU A 188 -9.04 10.13 -16.52
CA LEU A 188 -9.00 11.57 -16.77
C LEU A 188 -10.22 12.29 -16.24
N ARG A 189 -11.43 11.73 -16.41
CA ARG A 189 -12.65 12.33 -15.85
C ARG A 189 -12.61 12.40 -14.32
N LEU A 190 -12.18 11.32 -13.66
CA LEU A 190 -11.99 11.27 -12.21
C LEU A 190 -11.00 12.35 -11.75
N PHE A 191 -9.86 12.47 -12.43
CA PHE A 191 -8.82 13.44 -12.09
C PHE A 191 -9.24 14.89 -12.34
N GLN A 192 -9.99 15.16 -13.41
CA GLN A 192 -10.50 16.50 -13.71
C GLN A 192 -11.56 16.95 -12.71
N GLY A 193 -12.47 16.06 -12.33
CA GLY A 193 -13.48 16.33 -11.30
C GLY A 193 -12.81 16.76 -9.97
N ALA A 194 -11.87 15.98 -9.49
CA ALA A 194 -11.12 16.28 -8.28
C ALA A 194 -10.34 17.61 -8.34
N ARG A 195 -9.74 17.95 -9.50
CA ARG A 195 -9.06 19.25 -9.69
C ARG A 195 -10.02 20.44 -9.71
N GLN A 196 -11.25 20.27 -10.16
CA GLN A 196 -12.26 21.34 -10.11
C GLN A 196 -12.72 21.58 -8.67
N GLU A 197 -12.92 20.55 -7.88
CA GLU A 197 -13.23 20.66 -6.45
C GLU A 197 -12.11 21.38 -5.69
N MET A 198 -10.84 21.01 -5.91
CA MET A 198 -9.68 21.66 -5.30
C MET A 198 -9.52 23.16 -5.67
N ARG A 199 -10.00 23.59 -6.84
CA ARG A 199 -9.96 24.99 -7.24
C ARG A 199 -11.04 25.85 -6.57
N GLN A 200 -12.09 25.24 -6.07
CA GLN A 200 -13.18 25.93 -5.38
C GLN A 200 -12.88 26.16 -3.89
N GLU A 201 -11.90 25.45 -3.31
CA GLU A 201 -11.43 25.74 -1.96
C GLU A 201 -10.49 26.95 -1.96
N PRO A 202 -10.67 27.95 -1.06
CA PRO A 202 -9.83 29.13 -0.99
C PRO A 202 -8.39 28.73 -0.62
N ARG A 203 -7.46 28.94 -1.55
CA ARG A 203 -6.03 28.69 -1.33
C ARG A 203 -5.46 29.72 -0.35
N THR A 204 -5.30 29.32 0.91
CA THR A 204 -4.49 30.04 1.89
C THR A 204 -3.06 29.48 1.86
N GLY A 205 -2.22 29.97 0.98
CA GLY A 205 -0.81 29.54 0.99
C GLY A 205 -0.08 29.90 -0.30
N ARG A 206 0.96 30.70 -0.14
CA ARG A 206 1.91 31.08 -1.19
C ARG A 206 2.68 29.86 -1.66
N GLU A 207 2.73 29.60 -2.97
CA GLU A 207 3.54 28.50 -3.54
C GLU A 207 5.01 28.66 -3.11
N PRO A 208 5.67 27.65 -2.52
CA PRO A 208 7.09 27.71 -2.26
C PRO A 208 7.86 27.63 -3.58
N ARG A 209 8.65 28.64 -3.87
CA ARG A 209 9.65 28.58 -4.94
C ARG A 209 10.75 27.61 -4.51
N GLY A 210 10.99 26.55 -5.29
CA GLY A 210 12.03 25.56 -5.03
C GLY A 210 13.41 26.19 -4.94
N THR A 211 14.22 25.74 -4.00
CA THR A 211 15.61 26.17 -3.82
C THR A 211 16.57 25.24 -4.58
N PRO A 212 17.84 25.65 -4.84
CA PRO A 212 18.84 24.79 -5.50
C PRO A 212 19.11 23.44 -4.78
N ALA A 213 18.84 23.35 -3.47
CA ALA A 213 18.91 22.10 -2.71
C ALA A 213 17.86 21.08 -3.17
N ASP A 214 16.74 21.54 -3.72
CA ASP A 214 15.69 20.68 -4.25
C ASP A 214 16.16 19.93 -5.52
N PHE A 215 17.07 20.51 -6.31
CA PHE A 215 17.63 19.88 -7.51
C PHE A 215 18.64 18.75 -7.21
N ALA A 216 19.30 18.76 -6.05
CA ALA A 216 20.16 17.64 -5.62
C ALA A 216 19.34 16.45 -5.12
N ALA A 217 18.17 16.69 -4.52
CA ALA A 217 17.20 15.66 -4.12
C ALA A 217 16.56 14.97 -5.34
N LEU A 218 16.47 15.65 -6.50
CA LEU A 218 15.94 15.10 -7.76
C LEU A 218 16.68 13.87 -8.30
N ARG A 219 17.87 13.55 -7.80
CA ARG A 219 18.67 12.39 -8.22
C ARG A 219 18.41 11.13 -7.39
N ARG A 220 17.72 11.23 -6.26
CA ARG A 220 17.42 10.09 -5.40
C ARG A 220 16.03 9.55 -5.71
N ASN A 221 15.90 8.21 -5.73
CA ASN A 221 14.58 7.59 -5.78
C ASN A 221 13.80 7.96 -4.50
N PRO A 222 12.68 8.72 -4.60
CA PRO A 222 11.93 9.17 -3.43
C PRO A 222 11.28 8.01 -2.67
N HIS A 223 11.19 6.84 -3.29
CA HIS A 223 10.56 5.65 -2.73
C HIS A 223 11.52 4.74 -1.95
N CYS A 224 12.82 5.10 -1.88
CA CYS A 224 13.79 4.39 -1.05
C CYS A 224 13.74 4.77 0.45
N GLN A 225 12.87 5.69 0.82
CA GLN A 225 12.68 6.13 2.21
C GLN A 225 11.18 6.24 2.54
N PRO A 226 10.81 6.05 3.81
CA PRO A 226 9.45 6.31 4.24
C PRO A 226 9.11 7.80 4.05
N PRO A 227 7.80 8.16 3.91
CA PRO A 227 7.39 9.54 3.79
C PRO A 227 7.81 10.36 5.02
N PRO A 228 8.30 11.60 4.84
CA PRO A 228 8.79 12.43 5.94
C PRO A 228 7.64 13.03 6.75
N LEU A 229 7.12 12.27 7.71
CA LEU A 229 6.06 12.72 8.61
C LEU A 229 6.59 13.76 9.60
N ARG A 230 5.75 14.73 9.97
CA ARG A 230 6.04 15.85 10.87
C ARG A 230 4.88 16.09 11.84
N ASP A 231 5.05 17.06 12.73
CA ASP A 231 4.01 17.56 13.62
C ASP A 231 3.36 16.42 14.43
N PHE A 232 4.19 15.58 15.07
CA PHE A 232 3.73 14.43 15.83
C PHE A 232 2.97 14.89 17.08
N VAL A 233 1.73 14.43 17.23
CA VAL A 233 0.89 14.66 18.40
C VAL A 233 0.52 13.30 19.00
N HIS A 234 0.88 13.07 20.25
CA HIS A 234 0.62 11.83 20.98
C HIS A 234 -0.45 12.09 22.05
N ASP A 235 -1.50 11.29 22.04
CA ASP A 235 -2.59 11.33 22.99
C ASP A 235 -2.97 9.90 23.39
N GLY A 236 -2.38 9.41 24.47
CA GLY A 236 -2.60 8.07 25.01
C GLY A 236 -2.32 6.96 24.01
N GLU A 237 -3.37 6.28 23.55
CA GLU A 237 -3.29 5.19 22.58
C GLU A 237 -3.39 5.68 21.12
N CYS A 238 -3.26 7.00 20.90
CA CYS A 238 -3.32 7.60 19.57
C CYS A 238 -2.05 8.39 19.27
N LEU A 239 -1.52 8.24 18.05
CA LEU A 239 -0.44 9.06 17.50
C LEU A 239 -0.89 9.64 16.17
N LYS A 240 -0.74 10.96 16.01
CA LYS A 240 -1.03 11.67 14.77
C LYS A 240 0.24 12.31 14.22
N ALA A 241 0.31 12.45 12.91
CA ALA A 241 1.37 13.18 12.24
C ALA A 241 0.87 13.74 10.92
N THR A 242 1.63 14.63 10.29
CA THR A 242 1.29 15.21 8.99
C THR A 242 2.36 14.94 7.94
N LEU A 243 1.93 14.78 6.70
CA LEU A 243 2.76 14.83 5.52
C LEU A 243 2.32 16.02 4.68
N GLY A 244 3.23 16.87 4.36
CA GLY A 244 2.84 17.82 3.38
C GLY A 244 3.41 19.21 3.45
N PRO A 245 3.13 19.96 2.39
CA PRO A 245 2.34 19.55 1.22
C PRO A 245 3.01 18.40 0.47
N VAL A 246 2.19 17.46 -0.05
CA VAL A 246 2.69 16.32 -0.85
C VAL A 246 3.48 16.85 -2.04
N SER A 247 4.76 16.52 -2.12
CA SER A 247 5.59 16.94 -3.24
C SER A 247 5.29 16.10 -4.50
N ALA A 248 5.47 16.70 -5.68
CA ALA A 248 5.37 15.96 -6.94
C ALA A 248 6.39 14.81 -7.02
N GLU A 249 7.52 14.92 -6.30
CA GLU A 249 8.55 13.89 -6.22
C GLU A 249 8.02 12.61 -5.55
N LEU A 250 7.22 12.71 -4.48
CA LEU A 250 6.59 11.55 -3.84
C LEU A 250 5.56 10.84 -4.74
N CYS A 251 5.10 11.51 -5.80
CA CYS A 251 4.19 10.96 -6.79
C CYS A 251 4.91 10.41 -8.03
N LYS A 252 6.25 10.57 -8.12
CA LYS A 252 7.02 10.28 -9.31
C LYS A 252 6.98 8.80 -9.69
N GLY A 253 6.69 8.54 -10.96
CA GLY A 253 6.56 7.17 -11.47
C GLY A 253 5.19 6.53 -11.28
N HIS A 254 4.33 7.14 -10.46
CA HIS A 254 2.95 6.70 -10.26
C HIS A 254 2.02 7.65 -11.02
N PHE A 255 1.38 7.13 -12.11
CA PHE A 255 0.48 7.89 -12.99
C PHE A 255 1.11 9.21 -13.50
N ALA A 256 2.19 9.09 -14.23
CA ALA A 256 3.17 10.15 -14.56
C ALA A 256 2.61 11.54 -14.95
N LEU A 257 1.43 11.61 -15.58
CA LEU A 257 0.78 12.89 -15.96
C LEU A 257 -0.20 13.41 -14.89
N HIS A 258 -0.40 12.63 -13.83
CA HIS A 258 -1.39 12.88 -12.80
C HIS A 258 -0.76 12.63 -11.43
N PRO A 259 -0.09 13.66 -10.84
CA PRO A 259 0.66 13.48 -9.61
C PRO A 259 -0.28 13.24 -8.42
N VAL A 260 -0.50 11.98 -8.15
CA VAL A 260 -1.23 11.47 -6.97
C VAL A 260 -0.29 10.65 -6.10
N LEU A 261 -0.42 10.81 -4.79
CA LEU A 261 0.37 10.04 -3.83
C LEU A 261 0.01 8.56 -3.94
N PRO A 262 0.98 7.67 -4.17
CA PRO A 262 0.69 6.24 -4.23
C PRO A 262 0.14 5.72 -2.90
N VAL A 263 -0.86 4.84 -2.95
CA VAL A 263 -1.44 4.23 -1.74
C VAL A 263 -0.37 3.51 -0.91
N ALA A 264 0.63 2.88 -1.53
CA ALA A 264 1.71 2.24 -0.78
C ALA A 264 2.58 3.24 0.01
N VAL A 265 2.72 4.50 -0.46
CA VAL A 265 3.40 5.56 0.30
C VAL A 265 2.54 5.99 1.49
N VAL A 266 1.21 6.09 1.30
CA VAL A 266 0.28 6.34 2.41
C VAL A 266 0.39 5.22 3.45
N MET A 267 0.39 3.95 3.03
CA MET A 267 0.49 2.79 3.93
C MET A 267 1.85 2.74 4.66
N SER A 268 2.94 3.14 3.98
CA SER A 268 4.25 3.29 4.62
C SER A 268 4.23 4.31 5.76
N GLY A 269 3.55 5.44 5.55
CA GLY A 269 3.33 6.45 6.60
C GLY A 269 2.53 5.91 7.78
N LEU A 270 1.43 5.20 7.51
CA LEU A 270 0.58 4.61 8.56
C LEU A 270 1.29 3.50 9.33
N SER A 271 1.97 2.58 8.64
CA SER A 271 2.75 1.50 9.28
C SER A 271 3.88 2.06 10.14
N GLY A 272 4.62 3.05 9.62
CA GLY A 272 5.67 3.74 10.37
C GLY A 272 5.13 4.44 11.63
N LEU A 273 3.96 5.08 11.52
CA LEU A 273 3.30 5.75 12.65
C LEU A 273 2.84 4.75 13.72
N ALA A 274 2.26 3.61 13.31
CA ALA A 274 1.89 2.52 14.23
C ALA A 274 3.11 1.92 14.95
N GLY A 275 4.21 1.70 14.22
CA GLY A 275 5.47 1.24 14.79
C GLY A 275 6.07 2.24 15.80
N GLU A 276 5.96 3.54 15.53
CA GLU A 276 6.38 4.58 16.47
C GLU A 276 5.48 4.62 17.72
N LEU A 277 4.16 4.47 17.55
CA LEU A 277 3.23 4.37 18.69
C LEU A 277 3.53 3.14 19.56
N LEU A 278 3.84 1.99 18.93
CA LEU A 278 4.26 0.79 19.65
C LEU A 278 5.52 1.04 20.49
N ARG A 279 6.58 1.64 19.91
CA ARG A 279 7.82 1.98 20.64
C ARG A 279 7.57 2.89 21.83
N ARG A 280 6.75 3.92 21.66
CA ARG A 280 6.36 4.83 22.75
C ARG A 280 5.61 4.09 23.85
N ARG A 281 4.71 3.20 23.48
CA ARG A 281 3.92 2.40 24.44
C ARG A 281 4.79 1.45 25.27
N VAL A 282 5.75 0.79 24.63
CA VAL A 282 6.71 -0.11 25.29
C VAL A 282 7.74 0.67 26.10
N GLY A 283 7.93 1.96 25.83
CA GLY A 283 8.95 2.79 26.49
C GLY A 283 10.39 2.46 26.04
N ASN A 284 10.56 1.78 24.92
CA ASN A 284 11.85 1.37 24.37
C ASN A 284 11.95 1.71 22.89
N ALA A 285 12.76 2.72 22.55
CA ALA A 285 12.99 3.14 21.16
C ALA A 285 13.68 2.07 20.30
N ALA A 286 14.39 1.14 20.91
CA ALA A 286 15.09 0.04 20.21
C ALA A 286 14.21 -1.18 19.98
N VAL A 287 12.96 -1.17 20.47
CA VAL A 287 12.05 -2.30 20.26
C VAL A 287 11.86 -2.58 18.78
N ARG A 288 11.98 -3.85 18.44
CA ARG A 288 11.72 -4.36 17.08
C ARG A 288 10.38 -5.07 17.03
N TYR A 289 9.80 -5.11 15.87
CA TYR A 289 8.50 -5.75 15.65
C TYR A 289 8.44 -6.41 14.27
N LEU A 290 7.46 -7.27 14.09
CA LEU A 290 7.10 -7.85 12.81
C LEU A 290 5.72 -7.33 12.42
N VAL A 291 5.54 -7.01 11.17
CA VAL A 291 4.20 -6.80 10.59
C VAL A 291 3.63 -8.18 10.32
N ALA A 292 2.68 -8.63 11.17
CA ALA A 292 2.05 -9.94 11.03
C ALA A 292 1.04 -9.94 9.87
N ARG A 293 0.20 -8.93 9.83
CA ARG A 293 -0.80 -8.72 8.77
C ARG A 293 -1.21 -7.27 8.67
N GLY A 294 -1.69 -6.88 7.49
CA GLY A 294 -2.30 -5.58 7.24
C GLY A 294 -3.46 -5.69 6.27
N GLU A 295 -4.57 -5.04 6.56
CA GLU A 295 -5.67 -4.87 5.62
C GLU A 295 -5.84 -3.38 5.33
N VAL A 296 -5.89 -3.04 4.05
CA VAL A 296 -5.94 -1.67 3.55
C VAL A 296 -7.19 -1.47 2.72
N ARG A 297 -7.84 -0.31 2.87
CA ARG A 297 -8.86 0.19 1.96
C ARG A 297 -8.51 1.59 1.52
N ALA A 298 -8.38 1.80 0.21
CA ALA A 298 -8.18 3.11 -0.38
C ALA A 298 -9.53 3.71 -0.76
N GLU A 299 -9.85 4.88 -0.22
CA GLU A 299 -11.16 5.52 -0.36
C GLU A 299 -11.10 6.68 -1.38
N SER A 300 -10.02 7.46 -1.37
CA SER A 300 -9.82 8.54 -2.32
C SER A 300 -8.35 8.77 -2.66
N LEU A 301 -8.08 9.62 -3.64
CA LEU A 301 -6.72 10.00 -4.03
C LEU A 301 -6.25 11.20 -3.21
N ALA A 302 -4.98 11.19 -2.80
CA ALA A 302 -4.29 12.37 -2.29
C ALA A 302 -3.42 12.95 -3.40
N TYR A 303 -3.55 14.27 -3.67
CA TYR A 303 -2.90 14.94 -4.79
C TYR A 303 -1.65 15.69 -4.35
N ALA A 304 -0.73 15.89 -5.30
CA ALA A 304 0.40 16.79 -5.05
C ALA A 304 -0.08 18.21 -4.67
N GLY A 305 0.53 18.77 -3.63
CA GLY A 305 0.15 20.06 -3.03
C GLY A 305 -0.81 19.96 -1.85
N GLU A 306 -1.45 18.82 -1.62
CA GLU A 306 -2.32 18.58 -0.46
C GLU A 306 -1.50 18.21 0.80
N ARG A 307 -2.04 18.53 1.96
CA ARG A 307 -1.52 18.07 3.26
C ARG A 307 -2.30 16.85 3.71
N VAL A 308 -1.60 15.76 4.01
CA VAL A 308 -2.22 14.52 4.49
C VAL A 308 -1.99 14.40 5.98
N THR A 309 -3.06 14.19 6.74
CA THR A 309 -3.01 13.84 8.16
C THR A 309 -3.05 12.33 8.30
N PHE A 310 -2.15 11.79 9.10
CA PHE A 310 -2.08 10.39 9.46
C PHE A 310 -2.43 10.22 10.92
N SER A 311 -3.20 9.18 11.24
CA SER A 311 -3.47 8.78 12.61
C SER A 311 -3.30 7.27 12.76
N ALA A 312 -2.75 6.84 13.88
CA ALA A 312 -2.70 5.45 14.30
C ALA A 312 -3.28 5.37 15.71
N HIS A 313 -4.23 4.47 15.90
CA HIS A 313 -4.87 4.20 17.17
C HIS A 313 -4.66 2.73 17.54
N ARG A 314 -4.08 2.49 18.70
CA ARG A 314 -3.95 1.15 19.27
C ARG A 314 -5.20 0.81 20.06
N HIS A 315 -5.87 -0.29 19.76
CA HIS A 315 -7.11 -0.68 20.42
C HIS A 315 -7.04 -2.04 21.12
N GLY A 316 -5.83 -2.59 21.31
CA GLY A 316 -5.65 -3.81 22.07
C GLY A 316 -4.49 -4.66 21.59
N GLY A 317 -4.53 -5.93 21.97
CA GLY A 317 -3.55 -6.95 21.62
C GLY A 317 -3.57 -8.09 22.62
N GLU A 318 -3.09 -9.25 22.18
CA GLU A 318 -2.93 -10.43 23.02
C GLU A 318 -1.46 -10.89 22.97
N GLY A 319 -0.86 -11.13 24.13
CA GLY A 319 0.55 -11.52 24.22
C GLY A 319 1.46 -10.45 23.58
N ARG A 320 2.15 -10.83 22.51
CA ARG A 320 3.07 -9.94 21.77
C ARG A 320 2.40 -9.19 20.61
N ASP A 321 1.16 -9.54 20.26
CA ASP A 321 0.44 -8.93 19.17
C ASP A 321 -0.28 -7.66 19.61
N HIS A 322 -0.10 -6.60 18.84
CA HIS A 322 -0.73 -5.31 19.05
C HIS A 322 -1.56 -4.94 17.81
N HIS A 323 -2.82 -4.56 18.02
CA HIS A 323 -3.76 -4.21 16.96
C HIS A 323 -3.92 -2.70 16.85
N PHE A 324 -3.85 -2.22 15.62
CA PHE A 324 -3.96 -0.81 15.29
C PHE A 324 -5.01 -0.59 14.20
N SER A 325 -5.83 0.45 14.37
CA SER A 325 -6.56 1.06 13.27
C SER A 325 -5.85 2.37 12.88
N CYS A 326 -5.62 2.53 11.59
CA CYS A 326 -4.89 3.66 11.06
C CYS A 326 -5.71 4.34 9.97
N GLU A 327 -5.59 5.67 9.88
CA GLU A 327 -6.34 6.49 8.93
C GLU A 327 -5.44 7.56 8.33
N ALA A 328 -5.63 7.82 7.03
CA ALA A 328 -5.05 8.95 6.33
C ALA A 328 -6.17 9.81 5.73
N SER A 329 -6.11 11.13 5.93
CA SER A 329 -7.12 12.07 5.43
C SER A 329 -6.51 13.37 4.89
N VAL A 330 -7.26 14.06 4.02
CA VAL A 330 -6.97 15.42 3.55
C VAL A 330 -8.15 16.29 3.95
N GLY A 331 -7.97 17.12 4.98
CA GLY A 331 -9.09 17.77 5.64
C GLY A 331 -10.08 16.72 6.16
N GLU A 332 -11.35 16.83 5.73
CA GLU A 332 -12.41 15.86 6.06
C GLU A 332 -12.48 14.67 5.08
N ARG A 333 -11.75 14.72 3.97
CA ARG A 333 -11.77 13.69 2.94
C ARG A 333 -10.87 12.52 3.32
N LEU A 334 -11.47 11.35 3.54
CA LEU A 334 -10.77 10.11 3.82
C LEU A 334 -9.98 9.64 2.60
N VAL A 335 -8.68 9.42 2.76
CA VAL A 335 -7.79 8.88 1.72
C VAL A 335 -7.71 7.37 1.80
N GLY A 336 -7.57 6.85 3.00
CA GLY A 336 -7.56 5.41 3.21
C GLY A 336 -7.47 5.03 4.68
N VAL A 337 -7.82 3.77 4.94
CA VAL A 337 -7.75 3.16 6.25
C VAL A 337 -6.92 1.89 6.20
N MET A 338 -6.30 1.54 7.33
CA MET A 338 -5.51 0.32 7.47
C MET A 338 -5.73 -0.28 8.86
N GLU A 339 -6.11 -1.56 8.88
CA GLU A 339 -6.02 -2.40 10.07
C GLU A 339 -4.66 -3.11 10.05
N LEU A 340 -3.92 -3.04 11.16
CA LEU A 340 -2.55 -3.53 11.23
C LEU A 340 -2.34 -4.34 12.51
N THR A 341 -1.65 -5.47 12.40
CA THR A 341 -1.18 -6.24 13.55
C THR A 341 0.34 -6.25 13.56
N LEU A 342 0.92 -5.73 14.64
CA LEU A 342 2.35 -5.76 14.91
C LEU A 342 2.64 -6.77 16.01
N THR A 343 3.57 -7.69 15.77
CA THR A 343 4.10 -8.61 16.78
C THR A 343 5.36 -8.01 17.37
N CYS A 344 5.32 -7.59 18.63
CA CYS A 344 6.47 -7.04 19.36
C CYS A 344 7.51 -8.14 19.61
N LEU A 345 8.78 -7.82 19.36
CA LEU A 345 9.92 -8.68 19.72
C LEU A 345 10.56 -8.13 20.98
N GLU A 346 10.85 -9.00 21.91
CA GLU A 346 11.54 -8.68 23.16
C GLU A 346 12.98 -8.23 22.93
#